data_067dd374209e905ab904bc5c172b8eae
#
_entry.id   067dd374209e905ab904bc5c172b8eae
#
_cell.length_a   1.000
_cell.length_b   1.000
_cell.length_c   1.000
_cell.angle_alpha   90.00
_cell.angle_beta   90.00
_cell.angle_gamma   90.00
#
_symmetry.space_group_name_H-M   'P 1'
#
loop_
_entity.id
_entity.type
_entity.pdbx_description
1 polymer ?
#
loop_
_entity_poly.entity_id
_entity_poly.type
_entity_poly.pdbx_seq_one_letter_code
_entity_poly.pdbx_strand_id
1 'polypeptide(L)'
;MKLALTTHDDEKPLRILIPGKIVPLRIPIFHVDAFAEGPFSGNPAAVCLLDSWLDDGLLLKVAAENNLFATAFLVPAENGYQLRWFTTRCEIRLCGHATLAAGFVVLEMLEPELSLVNFETRHGGVLTVRKDRELFAMDFPALFPKPCVTRPEELAQALGINLDATEVLAVNETYIAVLDDEGTIAGAVPDFAKLEDLHPFAAAITARGKCADFVSRYFAPSYGVPEDHVTGSAHCALAPYWSQQLGKTELHARQLSERGGELWCELAGERVLLKGKALLTMRGTLSL
;
A
#
# COMPACT_ATOMS: atom_id res chain seq x y z
N MET A 1 18.45 15.66 -18.10
CA MET A 1 19.30 16.54 -17.25
C MET A 1 19.46 15.81 -15.91
N LYS A 2 20.63 15.21 -15.64
CA LYS A 2 20.86 14.45 -14.42
C LYS A 2 20.89 15.41 -13.25
N LEU A 3 19.88 15.41 -12.39
CA LEU A 3 19.92 16.11 -11.12
C LEU A 3 20.87 15.36 -10.18
N ALA A 4 22.04 15.91 -9.95
CA ALA A 4 22.84 15.58 -8.79
C ALA A 4 22.09 16.13 -7.57
N LEU A 5 21.72 15.27 -6.62
CA LEU A 5 21.28 15.69 -5.30
C LEU A 5 22.43 16.45 -4.65
N THR A 6 22.44 17.77 -4.77
CA THR A 6 23.32 18.62 -3.99
C THR A 6 22.78 18.66 -2.57
N THR A 7 23.23 17.72 -1.74
CA THR A 7 23.26 17.98 -0.30
C THR A 7 24.28 19.12 -0.08
N HIS A 8 24.03 19.99 0.87
CA HIS A 8 24.89 21.13 1.24
C HIS A 8 26.25 20.71 1.85
N ASP A 9 26.74 19.53 1.51
CA ASP A 9 28.11 19.08 1.74
C ASP A 9 28.58 18.39 0.47
N ASP A 10 29.70 18.87 -0.06
CA ASP A 10 30.39 18.45 -1.30
C ASP A 10 30.91 16.99 -1.26
N GLU A 11 30.10 15.99 -0.90
CA GLU A 11 30.49 14.60 -0.95
C GLU A 11 29.67 13.84 -1.99
N LYS A 12 30.25 13.65 -3.17
CA LYS A 12 29.79 12.71 -4.20
C LYS A 12 29.59 11.32 -3.59
N PRO A 13 28.53 10.57 -3.93
CA PRO A 13 28.41 9.17 -3.58
C PRO A 13 29.44 8.38 -4.39
N LEU A 14 30.56 8.06 -3.78
CA LEU A 14 31.65 7.30 -4.40
C LEU A 14 31.74 5.92 -3.76
N ARG A 15 31.40 4.86 -4.53
CA ARG A 15 31.97 3.53 -4.31
C ARG A 15 33.41 3.53 -4.80
N ILE A 16 34.37 3.85 -3.94
CA ILE A 16 35.76 3.53 -4.17
C ILE A 16 36.17 2.56 -3.07
N LEU A 17 36.39 1.30 -3.45
CA LEU A 17 37.13 0.36 -2.63
C LEU A 17 38.58 0.87 -2.49
N ILE A 18 38.83 1.69 -1.52
CA ILE A 18 40.20 2.00 -1.10
C ILE A 18 40.60 0.88 -0.16
N PRO A 19 41.66 0.09 -0.44
CA PRO A 19 42.14 -0.93 0.46
C PRO A 19 42.40 -0.34 1.86
N GLY A 20 41.64 -0.82 2.87
CA GLY A 20 41.80 -0.41 4.27
C GLY A 20 40.90 0.68 4.80
N LYS A 21 39.94 1.24 4.03
CA LYS A 21 38.89 2.13 4.56
C LYS A 21 37.50 1.58 4.25
N ILE A 22 36.74 1.31 5.29
CA ILE A 22 35.29 1.05 5.16
C ILE A 22 34.64 2.42 4.96
N VAL A 23 34.18 2.68 3.73
CA VAL A 23 33.32 3.85 3.45
C VAL A 23 31.89 3.41 3.69
N PRO A 24 31.16 3.97 4.65
CA PRO A 24 29.79 3.59 4.93
C PRO A 24 28.92 3.86 3.69
N LEU A 25 28.11 2.88 3.29
CA LEU A 25 27.08 3.06 2.29
C LEU A 25 26.00 3.96 2.89
N ARG A 26 25.71 5.10 2.23
CA ARG A 26 24.70 6.06 2.67
C ARG A 26 23.49 5.97 1.76
N ILE A 27 22.32 5.68 2.31
CA ILE A 27 21.06 5.53 1.58
C ILE A 27 20.07 6.59 2.08
N PRO A 28 19.66 7.56 1.24
CA PRO A 28 18.56 8.45 1.59
C PRO A 28 17.29 7.65 1.88
N ILE A 29 16.63 7.95 2.99
CA ILE A 29 15.42 7.27 3.44
C ILE A 29 14.34 8.29 3.81
N PHE A 30 13.10 7.98 3.44
CA PHE A 30 11.90 8.76 3.72
C PHE A 30 10.86 7.81 4.32
N HIS A 31 10.24 8.19 5.44
CA HIS A 31 9.04 7.52 5.92
C HIS A 31 7.83 8.36 5.51
N VAL A 32 6.87 7.70 4.86
CA VAL A 32 5.69 8.34 4.29
C VAL A 32 4.46 7.55 4.71
N ASP A 33 3.48 8.24 5.27
CA ASP A 33 2.16 7.68 5.54
C ASP A 33 1.28 7.87 4.28
N ALA A 34 0.98 6.77 3.59
CA ALA A 34 0.14 6.76 2.40
C ALA A 34 -1.34 6.62 2.77
N PHE A 35 -2.23 7.26 2.01
CA PHE A 35 -3.68 7.31 2.26
C PHE A 35 -4.04 7.93 3.63
N ALA A 36 -3.23 8.89 4.08
CA ALA A 36 -3.36 9.51 5.38
C ALA A 36 -4.45 10.60 5.39
N GLU A 37 -5.23 10.66 6.46
CA GLU A 37 -6.13 11.78 6.76
C GLU A 37 -5.39 12.94 7.42
N GLY A 38 -4.35 12.62 8.18
CA GLY A 38 -3.51 13.55 8.94
C GLY A 38 -2.29 12.86 9.53
N PRO A 39 -1.53 13.51 10.39
CA PRO A 39 -0.38 12.89 11.05
C PRO A 39 -0.76 11.61 11.80
N PHE A 40 0.09 10.59 11.70
CA PHE A 40 -0.05 9.28 12.38
C PHE A 40 -1.25 8.44 11.91
N SER A 41 -1.84 8.76 10.76
CA SER A 41 -2.85 7.94 10.09
C SER A 41 -2.30 7.40 8.77
N GLY A 42 -3.09 6.58 8.07
CA GLY A 42 -2.69 5.96 6.81
C GLY A 42 -1.75 4.76 7.00
N ASN A 43 -1.19 4.29 5.91
CA ASN A 43 -0.33 3.12 5.87
C ASN A 43 1.14 3.54 5.68
N PRO A 44 2.02 3.33 6.68
CA PRO A 44 3.39 3.78 6.63
C PRO A 44 4.25 2.91 5.71
N ALA A 45 5.09 3.55 4.91
CA ALA A 45 6.11 2.92 4.10
C ALA A 45 7.44 3.66 4.23
N ALA A 46 8.55 2.93 4.21
CA ALA A 46 9.85 3.51 3.96
C ALA A 46 10.12 3.58 2.46
N VAL A 47 10.74 4.66 2.00
CA VAL A 47 11.21 4.82 0.63
C VAL A 47 12.71 5.08 0.66
N CYS A 48 13.47 4.18 0.08
CA CYS A 48 14.93 4.25 0.00
C CYS A 48 15.38 4.53 -1.43
N LEU A 49 16.23 5.54 -1.60
CA LEU A 49 16.78 5.89 -2.91
C LEU A 49 18.17 5.30 -3.07
N LEU A 50 18.37 4.53 -4.14
CA LEU A 50 19.62 3.85 -4.46
C LEU A 50 20.18 4.35 -5.80
N ASP A 51 21.50 4.42 -5.93
CA ASP A 51 22.16 4.70 -7.22
C ASP A 51 22.12 3.48 -8.16
N SER A 52 22.12 2.28 -7.60
CA SER A 52 22.03 1.00 -8.31
C SER A 52 21.52 -0.08 -7.36
N TRP A 53 21.01 -1.19 -7.90
CA TRP A 53 20.53 -2.30 -7.08
C TRP A 53 21.64 -2.87 -6.18
N LEU A 54 21.29 -3.06 -4.92
CA LEU A 54 22.06 -3.80 -3.93
C LEU A 54 21.69 -5.29 -3.99
N ASP A 55 22.48 -6.11 -3.29
CA ASP A 55 22.15 -7.53 -3.08
C ASP A 55 20.79 -7.68 -2.38
N ASP A 56 19.98 -8.65 -2.84
CA ASP A 56 18.62 -8.88 -2.34
C ASP A 56 18.61 -9.16 -0.81
N GLY A 57 19.61 -9.85 -0.30
CA GLY A 57 19.77 -10.10 1.14
C GLY A 57 20.04 -8.82 1.93
N LEU A 58 20.74 -7.84 1.35
CA LEU A 58 20.96 -6.54 1.98
C LEU A 58 19.68 -5.68 1.95
N LEU A 59 18.95 -5.68 0.82
CA LEU A 59 17.65 -5.00 0.72
C LEU A 59 16.67 -5.54 1.78
N LEU A 60 16.63 -6.85 1.96
CA LEU A 60 15.79 -7.49 2.97
C LEU A 60 16.18 -7.08 4.39
N LYS A 61 17.48 -7.01 4.70
CA LYS A 61 17.96 -6.55 6.02
C LYS A 61 17.59 -5.10 6.29
N VAL A 62 17.71 -4.22 5.28
CA VAL A 62 17.29 -2.82 5.40
C VAL A 62 15.77 -2.73 5.64
N ALA A 63 14.97 -3.51 4.93
CA ALA A 63 13.53 -3.54 5.14
C ALA A 63 13.17 -4.08 6.54
N ALA A 64 13.87 -5.09 7.03
CA ALA A 64 13.68 -5.63 8.37
C ALA A 64 14.07 -4.61 9.46
N GLU A 65 15.16 -3.86 9.28
CA GLU A 65 15.59 -2.81 10.20
C GLU A 65 14.60 -1.66 10.27
N ASN A 66 14.00 -1.25 9.13
CA ASN A 66 12.94 -0.25 9.09
C ASN A 66 11.69 -0.68 9.86
N ASN A 67 11.44 -2.00 9.94
CA ASN A 67 10.32 -2.61 10.66
C ASN A 67 8.95 -2.01 10.31
N LEU A 68 8.78 -1.59 9.05
CA LEU A 68 7.50 -1.18 8.48
C LEU A 68 6.92 -2.30 7.62
N PHE A 69 5.62 -2.24 7.33
CA PHE A 69 4.98 -3.25 6.48
C PHE A 69 5.68 -3.38 5.12
N ALA A 70 6.08 -2.25 4.53
CA ALA A 70 6.82 -2.25 3.28
C ALA A 70 7.94 -1.20 3.26
N THR A 71 9.08 -1.57 2.67
CA THR A 71 10.12 -0.66 2.22
C THR A 71 10.16 -0.69 0.70
N ALA A 72 9.96 0.45 0.06
CA ALA A 72 10.13 0.68 -1.37
C ALA A 72 11.58 1.09 -1.64
N PHE A 73 12.22 0.42 -2.59
CA PHE A 73 13.55 0.79 -3.08
C PHE A 73 13.44 1.32 -4.50
N LEU A 74 14.02 2.49 -4.73
CA LEU A 74 14.03 3.18 -6.01
C LEU A 74 15.43 3.22 -6.58
N VAL A 75 15.56 2.88 -7.87
CA VAL A 75 16.78 3.10 -8.67
C VAL A 75 16.39 3.93 -9.88
N PRO A 76 17.09 5.05 -10.19
CA PRO A 76 16.80 5.85 -11.38
C PRO A 76 16.87 5.01 -12.66
N ALA A 77 15.95 5.23 -13.59
CA ALA A 77 15.88 4.62 -14.92
C ALA A 77 15.75 5.68 -16.00
N GLU A 78 15.73 5.27 -17.27
CA GLU A 78 15.65 6.19 -18.40
C GLU A 78 14.33 6.98 -18.42
N ASN A 79 13.21 6.33 -18.08
CA ASN A 79 11.87 6.91 -18.10
C ASN A 79 11.20 6.87 -16.70
N GLY A 80 11.91 7.33 -15.66
CA GLY A 80 11.43 7.32 -14.28
C GLY A 80 12.32 6.49 -13.36
N TYR A 81 11.76 5.53 -12.66
CA TYR A 81 12.49 4.72 -11.68
C TYR A 81 12.14 3.23 -11.82
N GLN A 82 13.10 2.37 -11.50
CA GLN A 82 12.81 0.98 -11.15
C GLN A 82 12.37 0.94 -9.70
N LEU A 83 11.38 0.10 -9.39
CA LEU A 83 10.79 0.02 -8.06
C LEU A 83 10.64 -1.45 -7.62
N ARG A 84 11.09 -1.73 -6.39
CA ARG A 84 10.92 -3.03 -5.72
C ARG A 84 10.46 -2.80 -4.29
N TRP A 85 9.68 -3.74 -3.76
CA TRP A 85 9.12 -3.65 -2.41
C TRP A 85 9.52 -4.87 -1.59
N PHE A 86 9.94 -4.60 -0.37
CA PHE A 86 10.31 -5.64 0.59
C PHE A 86 9.51 -5.45 1.89
N THR A 87 8.95 -6.55 2.38
CA THR A 87 8.49 -6.65 3.76
C THR A 87 9.67 -6.93 4.67
N THR A 88 9.43 -7.10 5.96
CA THR A 88 10.47 -7.58 6.90
C THR A 88 10.92 -9.03 6.63
N ARG A 89 10.23 -9.77 5.73
CA ARG A 89 10.44 -11.21 5.49
C ARG A 89 10.83 -11.56 4.06
N CYS A 90 10.32 -10.84 3.07
CA CYS A 90 10.52 -11.18 1.66
C CYS A 90 10.25 -9.98 0.73
N GLU A 91 10.73 -10.10 -0.52
CA GLU A 91 10.28 -9.25 -1.62
C GLU A 91 8.84 -9.59 -1.98
N ILE A 92 8.00 -8.58 -2.21
CA ILE A 92 6.61 -8.73 -2.64
C ILE A 92 6.40 -8.22 -4.06
N ARG A 93 5.41 -8.79 -4.75
CA ARG A 93 5.20 -8.55 -6.20
C ARG A 93 4.54 -7.22 -6.49
N LEU A 94 3.77 -6.69 -5.55
CA LEU A 94 3.02 -5.44 -5.67
C LEU A 94 2.71 -4.89 -4.28
N CYS A 95 2.85 -3.56 -4.10
CA CYS A 95 2.49 -2.87 -2.88
C CYS A 95 1.93 -1.48 -3.21
N GLY A 96 0.61 -1.30 -3.14
CA GLY A 96 -0.06 -0.05 -3.54
C GLY A 96 0.34 1.14 -2.67
N HIS A 97 0.26 1.02 -1.32
CA HIS A 97 0.59 2.13 -0.43
C HIS A 97 2.06 2.56 -0.52
N ALA A 98 2.99 1.60 -0.64
CA ALA A 98 4.41 1.92 -0.80
C ALA A 98 4.74 2.48 -2.19
N THR A 99 3.94 2.15 -3.23
CA THR A 99 4.03 2.79 -4.55
C THR A 99 3.56 4.24 -4.49
N LEU A 100 2.45 4.51 -3.79
CA LEU A 100 1.95 5.87 -3.60
C LEU A 100 2.97 6.70 -2.80
N ALA A 101 3.56 6.13 -1.75
CA ALA A 101 4.62 6.74 -0.97
C ALA A 101 5.87 7.06 -1.83
N ALA A 102 6.29 6.12 -2.69
CA ALA A 102 7.38 6.33 -3.64
C ALA A 102 7.06 7.45 -4.64
N GLY A 103 5.84 7.48 -5.17
CA GLY A 103 5.36 8.55 -6.04
C GLY A 103 5.39 9.92 -5.37
N PHE A 104 4.91 9.99 -4.12
CA PHE A 104 5.00 11.21 -3.30
C PHE A 104 6.46 11.69 -3.16
N VAL A 105 7.38 10.80 -2.79
CA VAL A 105 8.80 11.17 -2.61
C VAL A 105 9.39 11.69 -3.92
N VAL A 106 9.14 11.04 -5.05
CA VAL A 106 9.65 11.55 -6.34
C VAL A 106 9.02 12.89 -6.70
N LEU A 107 7.68 12.97 -6.67
CA LEU A 107 6.95 14.13 -7.18
C LEU A 107 7.00 15.36 -6.26
N GLU A 108 7.22 15.19 -4.95
CA GLU A 108 7.28 16.33 -4.02
C GLU A 108 8.69 16.66 -3.54
N MET A 109 9.60 15.65 -3.53
CA MET A 109 10.92 15.84 -2.89
C MET A 109 12.09 15.79 -3.86
N LEU A 110 12.00 14.99 -4.94
CA LEU A 110 13.11 14.78 -5.87
C LEU A 110 12.93 15.57 -7.17
N GLU A 111 11.74 15.50 -7.76
CA GLU A 111 11.41 16.10 -9.07
C GLU A 111 10.03 16.80 -8.98
N PRO A 112 9.91 17.89 -8.20
CA PRO A 112 8.62 18.55 -7.93
C PRO A 112 7.98 19.19 -9.17
N GLU A 113 8.72 19.41 -10.22
CA GLU A 113 8.23 19.89 -11.53
C GLU A 113 7.45 18.86 -12.31
N LEU A 114 7.60 17.56 -11.99
CA LEU A 114 6.85 16.51 -12.64
C LEU A 114 5.43 16.43 -12.11
N SER A 115 4.49 16.13 -13.01
CA SER A 115 3.07 15.83 -12.66
C SER A 115 2.80 14.33 -12.54
N LEU A 116 3.70 13.49 -13.06
CA LEU A 116 3.61 12.03 -12.97
C LEU A 116 5.00 11.40 -12.93
N VAL A 117 5.08 10.19 -12.39
CA VAL A 117 6.27 9.33 -12.41
C VAL A 117 5.89 7.91 -12.79
N ASN A 118 6.72 7.27 -13.60
CA ASN A 118 6.60 5.87 -13.96
C ASN A 118 7.57 5.02 -13.16
N PHE A 119 7.08 3.87 -12.70
CA PHE A 119 7.85 2.88 -11.98
C PHE A 119 7.89 1.57 -12.77
N GLU A 120 9.06 1.20 -13.26
CA GLU A 120 9.29 -0.13 -13.83
C GLU A 120 9.42 -1.15 -12.69
N THR A 121 8.55 -2.16 -12.69
CA THR A 121 8.54 -3.17 -11.63
C THR A 121 8.97 -4.54 -12.16
N ARG A 122 9.51 -5.38 -11.28
CA ARG A 122 10.01 -6.70 -11.65
C ARG A 122 8.92 -7.64 -12.18
N HIS A 123 7.69 -7.50 -11.68
CA HIS A 123 6.59 -8.45 -11.93
C HIS A 123 5.27 -7.82 -12.37
N GLY A 124 5.08 -6.53 -12.14
CA GLY A 124 3.80 -5.82 -12.36
C GLY A 124 3.79 -4.91 -13.58
N GLY A 125 4.84 -4.94 -14.42
CA GLY A 125 4.98 -4.00 -15.54
C GLY A 125 5.29 -2.59 -15.05
N VAL A 126 4.74 -1.59 -15.72
CA VAL A 126 4.91 -0.17 -15.38
C VAL A 126 3.72 0.30 -14.54
N LEU A 127 4.00 0.86 -13.37
CA LEU A 127 3.03 1.56 -12.53
C LEU A 127 3.25 3.06 -12.66
N THR A 128 2.16 3.81 -12.74
CA THR A 128 2.22 5.26 -12.80
C THR A 128 1.57 5.87 -11.57
N VAL A 129 2.27 6.82 -10.94
CA VAL A 129 1.71 7.70 -9.92
C VAL A 129 1.65 9.10 -10.49
N ARG A 130 0.50 9.76 -10.36
CA ARG A 130 0.31 11.13 -10.83
C ARG A 130 -0.23 12.04 -9.73
N LYS A 131 0.12 13.32 -9.78
CA LYS A 131 -0.53 14.35 -8.96
C LYS A 131 -1.96 14.58 -9.45
N ASP A 132 -2.91 14.64 -8.54
CA ASP A 132 -4.29 15.05 -8.77
C ASP A 132 -4.68 16.04 -7.67
N ARG A 133 -4.35 17.31 -7.85
CA ARG A 133 -4.47 18.39 -6.83
C ARG A 133 -3.62 18.06 -5.59
N GLU A 134 -4.27 17.83 -4.45
CA GLU A 134 -3.63 17.44 -3.18
C GLU A 134 -3.47 15.91 -3.03
N LEU A 135 -3.95 15.13 -4.00
CA LEU A 135 -3.94 13.68 -3.98
C LEU A 135 -2.89 13.12 -4.93
N PHE A 136 -2.51 11.89 -4.67
CA PHE A 136 -1.71 11.07 -5.59
C PHE A 136 -2.60 9.95 -6.10
N ALA A 137 -2.62 9.75 -7.41
CA ALA A 137 -3.50 8.82 -8.08
C ALA A 137 -2.70 7.68 -8.74
N MET A 138 -3.19 6.47 -8.58
CA MET A 138 -2.69 5.25 -9.22
C MET A 138 -3.82 4.54 -9.94
N ASP A 139 -3.52 3.94 -11.09
CA ASP A 139 -4.49 3.24 -11.93
C ASP A 139 -4.23 1.72 -11.85
N PHE A 140 -5.26 0.97 -11.45
CA PHE A 140 -5.23 -0.48 -11.28
C PHE A 140 -6.36 -1.18 -12.03
N PRO A 141 -6.21 -2.48 -12.35
CA PRO A 141 -7.35 -3.29 -12.81
C PRO A 141 -8.47 -3.33 -11.77
N ALA A 142 -9.71 -3.14 -12.22
CA ALA A 142 -10.87 -3.39 -11.38
C ALA A 142 -11.02 -4.89 -11.13
N LEU A 143 -11.29 -5.26 -9.89
CA LEU A 143 -11.55 -6.63 -9.48
C LEU A 143 -13.04 -6.75 -9.15
N PHE A 144 -13.77 -7.59 -9.85
CA PHE A 144 -15.21 -7.78 -9.64
C PHE A 144 -15.45 -8.97 -8.72
N PRO A 145 -15.72 -8.76 -7.41
CA PRO A 145 -15.94 -9.87 -6.49
C PRO A 145 -17.24 -10.60 -6.83
N LYS A 146 -17.24 -11.92 -6.60
CA LYS A 146 -18.38 -12.79 -6.90
C LYS A 146 -18.91 -13.40 -5.61
N PRO A 147 -20.23 -13.73 -5.54
CA PRO A 147 -20.77 -14.46 -4.40
C PRO A 147 -19.95 -15.71 -4.12
N CYS A 148 -19.55 -15.88 -2.85
CA CYS A 148 -18.78 -17.01 -2.43
C CYS A 148 -19.71 -18.23 -2.27
N VAL A 149 -19.57 -19.25 -3.12
CA VAL A 149 -20.39 -20.45 -3.10
C VAL A 149 -20.07 -21.32 -1.87
N THR A 150 -18.76 -21.47 -1.59
CA THR A 150 -18.28 -22.21 -0.42
C THR A 150 -17.89 -21.19 0.65
N ARG A 151 -18.84 -20.87 1.52
CA ARG A 151 -18.63 -19.95 2.63
C ARG A 151 -17.95 -20.69 3.77
N PRO A 152 -16.67 -20.44 4.10
CA PRO A 152 -15.98 -21.18 5.14
C PRO A 152 -16.55 -20.83 6.51
N GLU A 153 -16.88 -21.85 7.29
CA GLU A 153 -17.34 -21.64 8.68
C GLU A 153 -16.25 -20.99 9.53
N GLU A 154 -15.00 -21.24 9.22
CA GLU A 154 -13.83 -20.63 9.85
C GLU A 154 -13.86 -19.10 9.71
N LEU A 155 -14.27 -18.57 8.55
CA LEU A 155 -14.45 -17.13 8.35
C LEU A 155 -15.54 -16.57 9.27
N ALA A 156 -16.68 -17.28 9.36
CA ALA A 156 -17.78 -16.88 10.22
C ALA A 156 -17.38 -16.86 11.70
N GLN A 157 -16.70 -17.92 12.15
CA GLN A 157 -16.21 -18.02 13.51
C GLN A 157 -15.14 -16.98 13.83
N ALA A 158 -14.25 -16.72 12.88
CA ALA A 158 -13.17 -15.74 13.04
C ALA A 158 -13.69 -14.30 13.13
N LEU A 159 -14.71 -13.97 12.33
CA LEU A 159 -15.30 -12.63 12.28
C LEU A 159 -16.52 -12.46 13.21
N GLY A 160 -17.03 -13.55 13.81
CA GLY A 160 -18.23 -13.52 14.64
C GLY A 160 -19.50 -13.18 13.83
N ILE A 161 -19.59 -13.59 12.56
CA ILE A 161 -20.69 -13.28 11.65
C ILE A 161 -21.61 -14.49 11.42
N ASN A 162 -22.88 -14.23 11.08
CA ASN A 162 -23.82 -15.26 10.66
C ASN A 162 -23.83 -15.36 9.13
N LEU A 163 -23.32 -16.47 8.57
CA LEU A 163 -23.24 -16.68 7.11
C LEU A 163 -24.61 -16.67 6.40
N ASP A 164 -25.68 -17.05 7.08
CA ASP A 164 -27.02 -17.06 6.47
C ASP A 164 -27.62 -15.65 6.31
N ALA A 165 -27.13 -14.71 7.14
CA ALA A 165 -27.57 -13.32 7.13
C ALA A 165 -26.56 -12.35 6.49
N THR A 166 -25.33 -12.83 6.18
CA THR A 166 -24.22 -11.99 5.70
C THR A 166 -23.91 -12.33 4.24
N GLU A 167 -23.87 -11.32 3.39
CA GLU A 167 -23.35 -11.48 2.03
C GLU A 167 -21.83 -11.69 2.09
N VAL A 168 -21.36 -12.82 1.58
CA VAL A 168 -19.94 -13.13 1.48
C VAL A 168 -19.56 -13.25 0.01
N LEU A 169 -18.60 -12.45 -0.40
CA LEU A 169 -18.03 -12.43 -1.72
C LEU A 169 -16.58 -12.94 -1.67
N ALA A 170 -16.07 -13.34 -2.82
CA ALA A 170 -14.67 -13.71 -2.98
C ALA A 170 -14.08 -13.12 -4.26
N VAL A 171 -12.82 -12.72 -4.19
CA VAL A 171 -12.02 -12.28 -5.34
C VAL A 171 -10.56 -12.59 -5.07
N ASN A 172 -9.90 -13.26 -6.02
CA ASN A 172 -8.55 -13.76 -5.83
C ASN A 172 -8.46 -14.54 -4.48
N GLU A 173 -7.48 -14.23 -3.64
CA GLU A 173 -7.27 -14.82 -2.32
C GLU A 173 -7.83 -13.93 -1.21
N THR A 174 -9.04 -13.36 -1.41
CA THR A 174 -9.69 -12.49 -0.42
C THR A 174 -11.17 -12.80 -0.30
N TYR A 175 -11.64 -13.10 0.91
CA TYR A 175 -13.05 -13.10 1.27
C TYR A 175 -13.48 -11.69 1.66
N ILE A 176 -14.67 -11.28 1.24
CA ILE A 176 -15.27 -9.98 1.57
C ILE A 176 -16.62 -10.23 2.22
N ALA A 177 -16.75 -9.92 3.50
CA ALA A 177 -18.03 -9.97 4.21
C ALA A 177 -18.65 -8.57 4.26
N VAL A 178 -19.87 -8.46 3.74
CA VAL A 178 -20.64 -7.20 3.74
C VAL A 178 -21.52 -7.19 5.00
N LEU A 179 -21.23 -6.25 5.90
CA LEU A 179 -21.90 -6.14 7.19
C LEU A 179 -22.93 -4.99 7.18
N ASP A 180 -23.76 -4.94 8.21
CA ASP A 180 -24.95 -4.07 8.26
C ASP A 180 -24.58 -2.57 8.29
N ASP A 181 -23.58 -2.18 9.10
CA ASP A 181 -23.26 -0.77 9.31
C ASP A 181 -21.79 -0.53 9.72
N GLU A 182 -21.39 0.75 9.67
CA GLU A 182 -20.05 1.22 10.05
C GLU A 182 -19.69 0.90 11.51
N GLY A 183 -20.66 0.90 12.42
CA GLY A 183 -20.42 0.59 13.83
C GLY A 183 -19.99 -0.87 14.03
N THR A 184 -20.60 -1.78 13.27
CA THR A 184 -20.23 -3.20 13.23
C THR A 184 -18.80 -3.38 12.70
N ILE A 185 -18.41 -2.63 11.65
CA ILE A 185 -17.04 -2.65 11.12
C ILE A 185 -16.05 -2.15 12.17
N ALA A 186 -16.32 -0.97 12.77
CA ALA A 186 -15.44 -0.35 13.75
C ALA A 186 -15.27 -1.19 15.02
N GLY A 187 -16.36 -1.84 15.45
CA GLY A 187 -16.38 -2.67 16.66
C GLY A 187 -15.94 -4.13 16.46
N ALA A 188 -15.62 -4.55 15.23
CA ALA A 188 -15.22 -5.92 14.96
C ALA A 188 -13.94 -6.32 15.70
N VAL A 189 -13.97 -7.47 16.37
CA VAL A 189 -12.83 -8.05 17.08
C VAL A 189 -12.55 -9.45 16.49
N PRO A 190 -11.75 -9.51 15.40
CA PRO A 190 -11.47 -10.77 14.73
C PRO A 190 -10.62 -11.73 15.59
N ASP A 191 -10.89 -13.02 15.46
CA ASP A 191 -9.99 -14.07 15.95
C ASP A 191 -8.88 -14.28 14.89
N PHE A 192 -7.73 -13.65 15.09
CA PHE A 192 -6.63 -13.71 14.13
C PHE A 192 -6.05 -15.11 13.96
N ALA A 193 -6.10 -15.96 14.99
CA ALA A 193 -5.63 -17.33 14.88
C ALA A 193 -6.48 -18.13 13.89
N LYS A 194 -7.80 -17.97 13.96
CA LYS A 194 -8.71 -18.61 12.99
C LYS A 194 -8.61 -18.02 11.59
N LEU A 195 -8.33 -16.71 11.47
CA LEU A 195 -8.09 -16.09 10.17
C LEU A 195 -6.78 -16.59 9.52
N GLU A 196 -5.77 -16.93 10.32
CA GLU A 196 -4.52 -17.53 9.83
C GLU A 196 -4.76 -18.90 9.17
N ASP A 197 -5.70 -19.68 9.68
CA ASP A 197 -6.09 -20.99 9.15
C ASP A 197 -6.76 -20.89 7.76
N LEU A 198 -7.21 -19.69 7.36
CA LEU A 198 -7.78 -19.46 6.02
C LEU A 198 -6.74 -19.39 4.91
N HIS A 199 -5.43 -19.56 5.20
CA HIS A 199 -4.38 -19.51 4.19
C HIS A 199 -4.75 -20.30 2.90
N PRO A 200 -4.55 -19.72 1.70
CA PRO A 200 -3.90 -18.44 1.39
C PRO A 200 -4.83 -17.21 1.37
N PHE A 201 -6.00 -17.28 2.00
CA PHE A 201 -6.97 -16.19 1.94
C PHE A 201 -6.78 -15.16 3.04
N ALA A 202 -6.95 -13.90 2.67
CA ALA A 202 -7.20 -12.78 3.56
C ALA A 202 -8.71 -12.54 3.73
N ALA A 203 -9.10 -11.73 4.70
CA ALA A 203 -10.49 -11.35 4.93
C ALA A 203 -10.66 -9.82 4.96
N ALA A 204 -11.62 -9.32 4.22
CA ALA A 204 -12.09 -7.95 4.30
C ALA A 204 -13.50 -7.92 4.89
N ILE A 205 -13.79 -6.94 5.72
CA ILE A 205 -15.16 -6.60 6.12
C ILE A 205 -15.48 -5.20 5.61
N THR A 206 -16.72 -4.98 5.16
CA THR A 206 -17.13 -3.69 4.60
C THR A 206 -18.60 -3.41 4.90
N ALA A 207 -18.95 -2.14 5.00
CA ALA A 207 -20.31 -1.67 5.17
C ALA A 207 -20.48 -0.28 4.55
N ARG A 208 -21.73 0.17 4.42
CA ARG A 208 -22.02 1.55 4.06
C ARG A 208 -21.47 2.50 5.12
N GLY A 209 -20.79 3.55 4.70
CA GLY A 209 -20.24 4.57 5.59
C GLY A 209 -21.28 5.63 5.99
N LYS A 210 -21.04 6.31 7.11
CA LYS A 210 -21.83 7.46 7.59
C LYS A 210 -21.33 8.77 6.98
N CYS A 211 -19.99 8.94 6.96
CA CYS A 211 -19.31 10.13 6.42
C CYS A 211 -18.53 9.84 5.14
N ALA A 212 -18.41 8.60 4.75
CA ALA A 212 -17.87 8.10 3.50
C ALA A 212 -18.94 7.28 2.78
N ASP A 213 -18.70 6.91 1.53
CA ASP A 213 -19.63 6.05 0.79
C ASP A 213 -19.63 4.63 1.36
N PHE A 214 -18.45 4.15 1.69
CA PHE A 214 -18.28 2.87 2.37
C PHE A 214 -17.07 2.90 3.31
N VAL A 215 -17.08 1.95 4.23
CA VAL A 215 -15.98 1.69 5.15
C VAL A 215 -15.53 0.25 5.05
N SER A 216 -14.28 -0.01 5.46
CA SER A 216 -13.70 -1.35 5.44
C SER A 216 -12.68 -1.56 6.55
N ARG A 217 -12.35 -2.83 6.80
CA ARG A 217 -11.12 -3.30 7.46
C ARG A 217 -10.59 -4.50 6.72
N TYR A 218 -9.29 -4.74 6.80
CA TYR A 218 -8.62 -5.80 6.06
C TYR A 218 -7.67 -6.58 6.95
N PHE A 219 -7.83 -7.89 6.99
CA PHE A 219 -7.12 -8.81 7.87
C PHE A 219 -6.37 -9.84 7.04
N ALA A 220 -5.05 -9.96 7.26
CA ALA A 220 -4.19 -10.85 6.52
C ALA A 220 -3.15 -11.56 7.41
N PRO A 221 -3.57 -12.20 8.53
CA PRO A 221 -2.64 -12.83 9.45
C PRO A 221 -1.84 -13.97 8.79
N SER A 222 -2.41 -14.69 7.84
CA SER A 222 -1.72 -15.70 7.03
C SER A 222 -0.51 -15.18 6.24
N TYR A 223 -0.46 -13.87 5.99
CA TYR A 223 0.68 -13.18 5.40
C TYR A 223 1.59 -12.52 6.45
N GLY A 224 1.34 -12.75 7.74
CA GLY A 224 2.10 -12.20 8.86
C GLY A 224 1.70 -10.76 9.23
N VAL A 225 0.57 -10.28 8.75
CA VAL A 225 -0.01 -8.97 9.04
C VAL A 225 -1.41 -9.16 9.62
N PRO A 226 -1.60 -9.11 10.94
CA PRO A 226 -2.92 -9.31 11.55
C PRO A 226 -3.99 -8.41 10.93
N GLU A 227 -3.71 -7.12 10.85
CA GLU A 227 -4.57 -6.12 10.18
C GLU A 227 -3.71 -5.14 9.37
N ASP A 228 -4.05 -4.93 8.10
CA ASP A 228 -3.41 -3.92 7.25
C ASP A 228 -4.08 -2.56 7.45
N HIS A 229 -3.29 -1.53 7.62
CA HIS A 229 -3.79 -0.20 7.97
C HIS A 229 -4.65 0.42 6.87
N VAL A 230 -4.18 0.40 5.61
CA VAL A 230 -4.95 0.81 4.42
C VAL A 230 -4.53 -0.02 3.22
N THR A 231 -5.48 -0.74 2.63
CA THR A 231 -5.23 -1.78 1.63
C THR A 231 -5.71 -1.35 0.25
N GLY A 232 -4.83 -0.80 -0.56
CA GLY A 232 -5.17 -0.38 -1.93
C GLY A 232 -5.76 -1.52 -2.78
N SER A 233 -5.17 -2.71 -2.73
CA SER A 233 -5.64 -3.88 -3.49
C SER A 233 -7.06 -4.32 -3.13
N ALA A 234 -7.46 -4.23 -1.86
CA ALA A 234 -8.84 -4.49 -1.45
C ALA A 234 -9.81 -3.48 -2.07
N HIS A 235 -9.39 -2.21 -2.19
CA HIS A 235 -10.22 -1.16 -2.79
C HIS A 235 -10.37 -1.32 -4.30
N CYS A 236 -9.48 -2.05 -4.98
CA CYS A 236 -9.70 -2.46 -6.37
C CYS A 236 -10.91 -3.40 -6.53
N ALA A 237 -11.33 -4.08 -5.45
CA ALA A 237 -12.52 -4.93 -5.41
C ALA A 237 -13.72 -4.24 -4.75
N LEU A 238 -13.50 -3.50 -3.68
CA LEU A 238 -14.57 -2.81 -2.95
C LEU A 238 -15.18 -1.68 -3.78
N ALA A 239 -14.37 -0.96 -4.57
CA ALA A 239 -14.89 0.13 -5.41
C ALA A 239 -15.87 -0.36 -6.48
N PRO A 240 -15.62 -1.42 -7.28
CA PRO A 240 -16.63 -1.98 -8.19
C PRO A 240 -17.90 -2.45 -7.48
N TYR A 241 -17.78 -3.13 -6.34
CA TYR A 241 -18.92 -3.57 -5.56
C TYR A 241 -19.79 -2.38 -5.10
N TRP A 242 -19.18 -1.41 -4.41
CA TRP A 242 -19.91 -0.26 -3.89
C TRP A 242 -20.41 0.69 -4.99
N SER A 243 -19.69 0.78 -6.12
CA SER A 243 -20.17 1.50 -7.32
C SER A 243 -21.52 0.94 -7.80
N GLN A 244 -21.64 -0.38 -7.87
CA GLN A 244 -22.89 -1.04 -8.24
C GLN A 244 -23.97 -0.82 -7.18
N GLN A 245 -23.66 -0.96 -5.88
CA GLN A 245 -24.64 -0.79 -4.81
C GLN A 245 -25.17 0.65 -4.69
N LEU A 246 -24.32 1.64 -4.97
CA LEU A 246 -24.65 3.06 -4.80
C LEU A 246 -25.05 3.76 -6.10
N GLY A 247 -24.86 3.10 -7.26
CA GLY A 247 -25.19 3.66 -8.58
C GLY A 247 -24.30 4.84 -8.97
N LYS A 248 -23.05 4.88 -8.52
CA LYS A 248 -22.09 5.94 -8.85
C LYS A 248 -20.67 5.39 -9.00
N THR A 249 -19.82 6.09 -9.76
CA THR A 249 -18.48 5.65 -10.10
C THR A 249 -17.38 6.31 -9.27
N GLU A 250 -17.65 7.48 -8.70
CA GLU A 250 -16.74 8.19 -7.80
C GLU A 250 -17.15 7.92 -6.35
N LEU A 251 -16.25 7.35 -5.58
CA LEU A 251 -16.49 6.87 -4.23
C LEU A 251 -15.45 7.42 -3.27
N HIS A 252 -15.90 7.86 -2.10
CA HIS A 252 -15.06 8.15 -0.95
C HIS A 252 -15.11 6.95 0.00
N ALA A 253 -13.93 6.40 0.33
CA ALA A 253 -13.78 5.24 1.19
C ALA A 253 -12.94 5.55 2.42
N ARG A 254 -13.23 4.91 3.54
CA ARG A 254 -12.39 4.92 4.73
C ARG A 254 -12.09 3.49 5.17
N GLN A 255 -10.83 3.21 5.45
CA GLN A 255 -10.45 1.95 6.13
C GLN A 255 -10.29 2.22 7.62
N LEU A 256 -11.06 1.51 8.45
CA LEU A 256 -11.21 1.78 9.89
C LEU A 256 -10.27 0.91 10.73
N SER A 257 -9.03 0.74 10.31
CA SER A 257 -7.98 0.15 11.14
C SER A 257 -7.64 1.07 12.32
N GLU A 258 -6.77 0.63 13.23
CA GLU A 258 -6.30 1.46 14.35
C GLU A 258 -5.73 2.81 13.89
N ARG A 259 -4.97 2.84 12.78
CA ARG A 259 -4.44 4.08 12.21
C ARG A 259 -5.46 4.83 11.36
N GLY A 260 -6.37 4.12 10.73
CA GLY A 260 -7.32 4.65 9.78
C GLY A 260 -6.68 5.20 8.50
N GLY A 261 -7.52 5.51 7.52
CA GLY A 261 -7.11 6.23 6.32
C GLY A 261 -8.20 6.36 5.29
N GLU A 262 -7.97 7.24 4.33
CA GLU A 262 -8.93 7.67 3.32
C GLU A 262 -8.45 7.39 1.90
N LEU A 263 -9.39 6.95 1.07
CA LEU A 263 -9.18 6.75 -0.36
C LEU A 263 -10.34 7.36 -1.13
N TRP A 264 -10.03 7.91 -2.28
CA TRP A 264 -11.01 8.26 -3.31
C TRP A 264 -10.83 7.28 -4.46
N CYS A 265 -11.88 6.56 -4.78
CA CYS A 265 -11.90 5.52 -5.81
C CYS A 265 -12.75 6.00 -6.98
N GLU A 266 -12.24 5.86 -8.20
CA GLU A 266 -12.99 6.17 -9.41
C GLU A 266 -13.02 4.92 -10.31
N LEU A 267 -14.20 4.37 -10.53
CA LEU A 267 -14.39 3.21 -11.41
C LEU A 267 -14.58 3.69 -12.86
N ALA A 268 -13.66 3.28 -13.74
CA ALA A 268 -13.69 3.57 -15.17
C ALA A 268 -13.65 2.27 -15.98
N GLY A 269 -14.81 1.66 -16.19
CA GLY A 269 -14.93 0.36 -16.86
C GLY A 269 -14.21 -0.75 -16.09
N GLU A 270 -13.15 -1.31 -16.66
CA GLU A 270 -12.33 -2.37 -16.05
C GLU A 270 -11.13 -1.82 -15.25
N ARG A 271 -11.10 -0.52 -14.97
CA ARG A 271 -10.04 0.15 -14.23
C ARG A 271 -10.57 0.84 -13.00
N VAL A 272 -9.79 0.86 -11.95
CA VAL A 272 -10.03 1.65 -10.74
C VAL A 272 -8.87 2.59 -10.53
N LEU A 273 -9.18 3.88 -10.49
CA LEU A 273 -8.24 4.90 -10.08
C LEU A 273 -8.34 5.06 -8.56
N LEU A 274 -7.28 4.70 -7.86
CA LEU A 274 -7.16 4.89 -6.42
C LEU A 274 -6.38 6.17 -6.14
N LYS A 275 -6.97 7.07 -5.37
CA LYS A 275 -6.37 8.34 -5.00
C LYS A 275 -6.28 8.46 -3.48
N GLY A 276 -5.22 9.10 -2.99
CA GLY A 276 -5.05 9.38 -1.57
C GLY A 276 -4.02 10.44 -1.30
N LYS A 277 -4.03 10.97 -0.09
CA LYS A 277 -2.98 11.86 0.41
C LYS A 277 -1.77 11.04 0.85
N ALA A 278 -0.61 11.68 0.85
CA ALA A 278 0.60 11.13 1.42
C ALA A 278 1.28 12.20 2.29
N LEU A 279 1.80 11.78 3.43
CA LEU A 279 2.45 12.69 4.37
C LEU A 279 3.86 12.20 4.70
N LEU A 280 4.84 13.08 4.55
CA LEU A 280 6.21 12.82 5.01
C LEU A 280 6.27 12.89 6.53
N THR A 281 6.68 11.81 7.18
CA THR A 281 6.82 11.73 8.64
C THR A 281 8.28 11.79 9.08
N MET A 282 9.20 11.28 8.27
CA MET A 282 10.63 11.32 8.55
C MET A 282 11.46 11.39 7.26
N ARG A 283 12.55 12.14 7.30
CA ARG A 283 13.60 12.13 6.28
C ARG A 283 14.96 11.94 6.95
N GLY A 284 15.80 11.07 6.39
CA GLY A 284 17.11 10.78 6.96
C GLY A 284 18.06 10.11 5.98
N THR A 285 19.15 9.58 6.54
CA THR A 285 20.12 8.77 5.81
C THR A 285 20.42 7.53 6.62
N LEU A 286 20.25 6.37 6.01
CA LEU A 286 20.71 5.10 6.55
C LEU A 286 22.20 4.94 6.25
N SER A 287 22.99 4.59 7.24
CA SER A 287 24.45 4.37 7.11
C SER A 287 24.74 2.89 7.39
N LEU A 288 25.32 2.19 6.42
CA LEU A 288 25.65 0.77 6.47
C LEU A 288 27.14 0.53 6.32
#